data_90372054ec52b824e13a9b5bffb8e6c2
#
_entry.id   90372054ec52b824e13a9b5bffb8e6c2
#
_cell.length_a   1.000
_cell.length_b   1.000
_cell.length_c   1.000
_cell.angle_alpha   90.00
_cell.angle_beta   90.00
_cell.angle_gamma   90.00
#
_symmetry.space_group_name_H-M   'P 1'
#
loop_
_entity.id
_entity.type
_entity.pdbx_description
1 polymer ?
#
loop_
_entity_poly.entity_id
_entity_poly.type
_entity_poly.pdbx_seq_one_letter_code
_entity_poly.pdbx_strand_id
1 'polypeptide(L)'
;GQIGGTPNVSGLRAQEALLTLIENEAIPFEIPSWAGSGTALIDSSRLLFVCAGAFEGLYDAVYDRVTIGRDKGALQPLTVVEDGKVRDETTFDLRRFLRNEDLFDYGLSPQFLSRFDAVVLLETLGRDQLVKIFLETPDSAFHQSRAWFESRGIHLALSPAAVRRIADEAARQPRLGARALKEAFRRVIRDYEFDPSGSVQGGSLLVDLPEVEAALGTADDRHSITAPRSRRKLREDR
;
A
#
# COMPACT_ATOMS: atom_id res chain seq x y z
N GLY A 1 -1.97 -12.23 -12.98
CA GLY A 1 -2.11 -13.41 -12.13
C GLY A 1 -3.21 -14.34 -12.63
N GLN A 2 -3.05 -15.61 -12.46
CA GLN A 2 -4.14 -16.56 -12.69
C GLN A 2 -5.14 -16.46 -11.52
N ILE A 3 -6.29 -15.87 -11.76
CA ILE A 3 -7.42 -16.02 -10.87
C ILE A 3 -8.29 -17.13 -11.48
N GLY A 4 -8.30 -18.32 -10.88
CA GLY A 4 -9.16 -19.42 -11.28
C GLY A 4 -8.78 -20.14 -12.57
N GLY A 5 -7.49 -20.29 -12.87
CA GLY A 5 -7.01 -21.14 -13.98
C GLY A 5 -7.16 -20.57 -15.39
N THR A 6 -7.72 -19.38 -15.56
CA THR A 6 -7.84 -18.72 -16.87
C THR A 6 -6.68 -17.76 -17.07
N PRO A 7 -5.91 -17.84 -18.19
CA PRO A 7 -4.83 -16.90 -18.47
C PRO A 7 -5.37 -15.47 -18.56
N ASN A 8 -4.73 -14.54 -17.86
CA ASN A 8 -5.07 -13.12 -17.98
C ASN A 8 -4.54 -12.56 -19.31
N VAL A 9 -5.28 -12.79 -20.38
CA VAL A 9 -4.93 -12.36 -21.74
C VAL A 9 -4.73 -10.84 -21.82
N SER A 10 -5.53 -10.06 -21.11
CA SER A 10 -5.39 -8.60 -21.07
C SER A 10 -4.08 -8.18 -20.41
N GLY A 11 -3.69 -8.84 -19.32
CA GLY A 11 -2.43 -8.57 -18.64
C GLY A 11 -1.21 -8.93 -19.48
N LEU A 12 -1.26 -10.02 -20.24
CA LEU A 12 -0.19 -10.40 -21.16
C LEU A 12 -0.05 -9.39 -22.30
N ARG A 13 -1.15 -8.97 -22.92
CA ARG A 13 -1.14 -7.93 -23.97
C ARG A 13 -0.59 -6.61 -23.48
N ALA A 14 -0.91 -6.21 -22.24
CA ALA A 14 -0.34 -5.01 -21.65
C ALA A 14 1.18 -5.12 -21.46
N GLN A 15 1.68 -6.28 -21.04
CA GLN A 15 3.11 -6.51 -20.93
C GLN A 15 3.80 -6.50 -22.32
N GLU A 16 3.20 -7.08 -23.33
CA GLU A 16 3.70 -7.03 -24.72
C GLU A 16 3.79 -5.60 -25.24
N ALA A 17 2.75 -4.79 -25.01
CA ALA A 17 2.76 -3.38 -25.39
C ALA A 17 3.83 -2.57 -24.64
N LEU A 18 4.05 -2.84 -23.36
CA LEU A 18 5.12 -2.23 -22.58
C LEU A 18 6.52 -2.67 -23.06
N LEU A 19 6.68 -3.93 -23.44
CA LEU A 19 7.94 -4.41 -24.03
C LEU A 19 8.30 -3.62 -25.29
N THR A 20 7.34 -3.36 -26.16
CA THR A 20 7.55 -2.56 -27.37
C THR A 20 8.07 -1.15 -27.02
N LEU A 21 7.55 -0.54 -25.95
CA LEU A 21 8.03 0.77 -25.50
C LEU A 21 9.44 0.73 -24.88
N ILE A 22 9.75 -0.33 -24.13
CA ILE A 22 11.04 -0.46 -23.44
C ILE A 22 12.16 -0.81 -24.43
N GLU A 23 11.85 -1.59 -25.47
CA GLU A 23 12.82 -2.08 -26.45
C GLU A 23 13.03 -1.14 -27.64
N ASN A 24 12.09 -0.22 -27.91
CA ASN A 24 12.19 0.68 -29.05
C ASN A 24 12.99 1.93 -28.71
N GLU A 25 14.08 2.11 -29.41
CA GLU A 25 14.90 3.32 -29.32
C GLU A 25 14.18 4.55 -29.91
N ALA A 26 13.29 4.37 -30.90
CA ALA A 26 12.55 5.41 -31.55
C ALA A 26 11.06 5.06 -31.69
N ILE A 27 10.21 5.76 -30.97
CA ILE A 27 8.76 5.55 -30.93
C ILE A 27 8.09 6.62 -31.81
N PRO A 28 7.34 6.24 -32.87
CA PRO A 28 6.61 7.20 -33.65
C PRO A 28 5.44 7.79 -32.87
N PHE A 29 5.34 9.09 -32.80
CA PHE A 29 4.29 9.85 -32.16
C PHE A 29 3.61 10.81 -33.13
N GLU A 30 2.29 10.74 -33.22
CA GLU A 30 1.51 11.65 -34.03
C GLU A 30 1.29 12.99 -33.32
N ILE A 31 1.77 14.07 -33.92
CA ILE A 31 1.54 15.42 -33.43
C ILE A 31 0.29 15.99 -34.15
N PRO A 32 -0.81 16.21 -33.39
CA PRO A 32 -1.96 16.92 -33.98
C PRO A 32 -1.56 18.35 -34.31
N SER A 33 -1.67 18.72 -35.58
CA SER A 33 -1.42 20.08 -36.05
C SER A 33 -2.63 20.59 -36.81
N TRP A 34 -2.91 21.88 -36.70
CA TRP A 34 -3.91 22.57 -37.51
C TRP A 34 -3.64 22.50 -39.04
N ALA A 35 -2.40 22.21 -39.43
CA ALA A 35 -1.94 22.08 -40.82
C ALA A 35 -1.88 20.63 -41.33
N GLY A 36 -2.32 19.66 -40.55
CA GLY A 36 -2.24 18.22 -40.85
C GLY A 36 -1.51 17.45 -39.76
N SER A 37 -1.55 16.10 -39.75
CA SER A 37 -0.82 15.25 -38.82
C SER A 37 0.66 15.18 -39.23
N GLY A 38 1.54 15.52 -38.30
CA GLY A 38 2.99 15.27 -38.40
C GLY A 38 3.38 14.09 -37.54
N THR A 39 4.39 13.30 -37.93
CA THR A 39 4.95 12.24 -37.11
C THR A 39 6.28 12.72 -36.56
N ALA A 40 6.43 12.67 -35.21
CA ALA A 40 7.72 12.84 -34.54
C ALA A 40 8.21 11.49 -34.00
N LEU A 41 9.51 11.35 -33.83
CA LEU A 41 10.12 10.19 -33.19
C LEU A 41 10.57 10.58 -31.79
N ILE A 42 10.17 9.77 -30.81
CA ILE A 42 10.64 9.89 -29.43
C ILE A 42 11.72 8.84 -29.23
N ASP A 43 12.93 9.27 -28.90
CA ASP A 43 14.03 8.38 -28.50
C ASP A 43 13.84 7.93 -27.07
N SER A 44 13.54 6.65 -26.85
CA SER A 44 13.34 6.03 -25.53
C SER A 44 14.63 5.48 -24.93
N SER A 45 15.76 5.49 -25.63
CA SER A 45 17.04 4.91 -25.17
C SER A 45 17.58 5.55 -23.90
N ARG A 46 17.18 6.78 -23.58
CA ARG A 46 17.58 7.53 -22.38
C ARG A 46 16.52 7.60 -21.30
N LEU A 47 15.44 6.84 -21.42
CA LEU A 47 14.37 6.83 -20.44
C LEU A 47 14.65 5.78 -19.36
N LEU A 48 14.41 6.16 -18.11
CA LEU A 48 14.35 5.23 -17.00
C LEU A 48 12.91 4.73 -16.87
N PHE A 49 12.71 3.42 -16.95
CA PHE A 49 11.42 2.78 -16.72
C PHE A 49 11.32 2.28 -15.29
N VAL A 50 10.33 2.75 -14.55
CA VAL A 50 10.02 2.28 -13.21
C VAL A 50 8.61 1.72 -13.20
N CYS A 51 8.50 0.40 -13.00
CA CYS A 51 7.23 -0.29 -12.88
C CYS A 51 6.97 -0.59 -11.40
N ALA A 52 5.89 -0.07 -10.85
CA ALA A 52 5.51 -0.28 -9.47
C ALA A 52 4.09 -0.84 -9.36
N GLY A 53 3.84 -1.67 -8.37
CA GLY A 53 2.54 -2.27 -8.11
C GLY A 53 2.43 -2.80 -6.69
N ALA A 54 1.19 -2.99 -6.21
CA ALA A 54 0.92 -3.59 -4.91
C ALA A 54 1.11 -5.12 -4.92
N PHE A 55 1.06 -5.75 -6.08
CA PHE A 55 1.20 -7.20 -6.29
C PHE A 55 0.38 -8.01 -5.26
N GLU A 56 -0.90 -7.64 -5.11
CA GLU A 56 -1.81 -8.29 -4.18
C GLU A 56 -1.89 -9.79 -4.48
N GLY A 57 -1.79 -10.61 -3.42
CA GLY A 57 -1.76 -12.07 -3.56
C GLY A 57 -0.38 -12.69 -3.79
N LEU A 58 0.63 -11.92 -4.21
CA LEU A 58 2.00 -12.45 -4.34
C LEU A 58 2.55 -12.88 -2.97
N TYR A 59 2.32 -12.08 -1.93
CA TYR A 59 2.69 -12.42 -0.56
C TYR A 59 2.05 -13.75 -0.13
N ASP A 60 0.75 -13.91 -0.34
CA ASP A 60 0.01 -15.09 0.05
C ASP A 60 0.49 -16.33 -0.75
N ALA A 61 0.76 -16.18 -2.04
CA ALA A 61 1.27 -17.27 -2.89
C ALA A 61 2.65 -17.76 -2.42
N VAL A 62 3.57 -16.84 -2.11
CA VAL A 62 4.90 -17.20 -1.60
C VAL A 62 4.80 -17.81 -0.20
N TYR A 63 3.95 -17.25 0.67
CA TYR A 63 3.68 -17.77 1.99
C TYR A 63 3.17 -19.22 1.95
N ASP A 64 2.17 -19.49 1.12
CA ASP A 64 1.61 -20.84 0.94
C ASP A 64 2.65 -21.82 0.40
N ARG A 65 3.48 -21.40 -0.58
CA ARG A 65 4.56 -22.24 -1.11
C ARG A 65 5.54 -22.66 -0.02
N VAL A 66 5.90 -21.73 0.87
CA VAL A 66 6.91 -21.96 1.92
C VAL A 66 6.35 -22.70 3.12
N THR A 67 5.06 -22.50 3.44
CA THR A 67 4.43 -23.09 4.64
C THR A 67 3.74 -24.42 4.38
N ILE A 68 3.02 -24.53 3.28
CA ILE A 68 2.15 -25.67 2.95
C ILE A 68 2.69 -26.44 1.73
N GLY A 69 3.35 -25.74 0.80
CA GLY A 69 3.75 -26.21 -0.49
C GLY A 69 5.09 -26.95 -0.55
N ARG A 70 5.78 -26.83 -1.71
CA ARG A 70 7.01 -27.56 -2.04
C ARG A 70 8.17 -27.31 -1.08
N ASP A 71 8.24 -26.12 -0.50
CA ASP A 71 9.33 -25.69 0.39
C ASP A 71 8.92 -25.76 1.87
N LYS A 72 8.00 -26.65 2.21
CA LYS A 72 7.56 -26.87 3.60
C LYS A 72 8.78 -27.23 4.48
N GLY A 73 9.03 -26.37 5.50
CA GLY A 73 10.20 -26.52 6.39
C GLY A 73 11.33 -25.52 6.13
N ALA A 74 11.24 -24.68 5.06
CA ALA A 74 12.17 -23.57 4.86
C ALA A 74 11.99 -22.44 5.89
N LEU A 75 10.79 -22.35 6.49
CA LEU A 75 10.49 -21.45 7.61
C LEU A 75 11.00 -22.12 8.90
N GLN A 76 12.11 -21.59 9.41
CA GLN A 76 12.58 -21.96 10.75
C GLN A 76 12.00 -21.00 11.78
N PRO A 77 11.45 -21.47 12.89
CA PRO A 77 11.05 -20.60 13.98
C PRO A 77 12.28 -19.86 14.51
N LEU A 78 12.17 -18.55 14.65
CA LEU A 78 13.14 -17.73 15.35
C LEU A 78 12.74 -17.70 16.82
N THR A 79 13.63 -18.18 17.68
CA THR A 79 13.44 -18.06 19.12
C THR A 79 13.73 -16.63 19.55
N VAL A 80 12.70 -15.88 19.89
CA VAL A 80 12.81 -14.52 20.43
C VAL A 80 12.72 -14.57 21.94
N VAL A 81 13.68 -13.97 22.62
CA VAL A 81 13.67 -13.82 24.08
C VAL A 81 13.28 -12.39 24.41
N GLU A 82 12.06 -12.17 24.84
CA GLU A 82 11.53 -10.87 25.25
C GLU A 82 11.03 -10.97 26.70
N ASP A 83 11.50 -10.07 27.56
CA ASP A 83 11.17 -10.04 29.00
C ASP A 83 11.39 -11.38 29.74
N GLY A 84 12.46 -12.13 29.40
CA GLY A 84 12.77 -13.42 30.01
C GLY A 84 11.83 -14.56 29.62
N LYS A 85 10.91 -14.34 28.68
CA LYS A 85 10.06 -15.36 28.07
C LYS A 85 10.56 -15.74 26.70
N VAL A 86 10.76 -17.03 26.51
CA VAL A 86 11.12 -17.61 25.21
C VAL A 86 9.84 -17.79 24.40
N ARG A 87 9.75 -17.15 23.23
CA ARG A 87 8.69 -17.37 22.24
C ARG A 87 9.32 -17.77 20.92
N ASP A 88 8.79 -18.82 20.33
CA ASP A 88 9.14 -19.19 18.97
C ASP A 88 8.21 -18.42 18.03
N GLU A 89 8.73 -17.36 17.40
CA GLU A 89 8.03 -16.61 16.37
C GLU A 89 8.49 -17.06 14.99
N THR A 90 7.56 -17.51 14.20
CA THR A 90 7.81 -17.82 12.80
C THR A 90 7.58 -16.55 11.99
N THR A 91 8.64 -15.77 11.80
CA THR A 91 8.57 -14.53 11.02
C THR A 91 8.78 -14.85 9.54
N PHE A 92 7.73 -14.66 8.75
CA PHE A 92 7.82 -14.75 7.30
C PHE A 92 8.25 -13.38 6.73
N ASP A 93 9.40 -13.36 6.06
CA ASP A 93 9.88 -12.19 5.31
C ASP A 93 9.89 -12.53 3.82
N LEU A 94 9.05 -11.84 3.06
CA LEU A 94 8.93 -12.04 1.62
C LEU A 94 10.27 -11.88 0.88
N ARG A 95 11.16 -11.00 1.34
CA ARG A 95 12.49 -10.77 0.75
C ARG A 95 13.37 -12.01 0.74
N ARG A 96 13.25 -12.84 1.76
CA ARG A 96 14.06 -14.05 1.92
C ARG A 96 13.58 -15.20 1.03
N PHE A 97 12.30 -15.18 0.68
CA PHE A 97 11.65 -16.34 0.03
C PHE A 97 11.16 -16.04 -1.37
N LEU A 98 11.07 -14.76 -1.79
CA LEU A 98 10.65 -14.40 -3.15
C LEU A 98 11.68 -14.90 -4.18
N ARG A 99 11.17 -15.57 -5.20
CA ARG A 99 11.94 -16.06 -6.36
C ARG A 99 11.34 -15.52 -7.66
N ASN A 100 12.12 -15.57 -8.74
CA ASN A 100 11.62 -15.16 -10.05
C ASN A 100 10.44 -16.04 -10.50
N GLU A 101 10.45 -17.32 -10.15
CA GLU A 101 9.39 -18.28 -10.44
C GLU A 101 8.05 -17.83 -9.82
N ASP A 102 8.07 -17.26 -8.62
CA ASP A 102 6.87 -16.74 -7.99
C ASP A 102 6.26 -15.56 -8.77
N LEU A 103 7.12 -14.73 -9.39
CA LEU A 103 6.68 -13.63 -10.25
C LEU A 103 6.11 -14.16 -11.58
N PHE A 104 6.67 -15.26 -12.12
CA PHE A 104 6.13 -15.92 -13.30
C PHE A 104 4.77 -16.55 -13.02
N ASP A 105 4.65 -17.28 -11.91
CA ASP A 105 3.41 -17.89 -11.47
C ASP A 105 2.35 -16.82 -11.14
N TYR A 106 2.79 -15.65 -10.67
CA TYR A 106 1.92 -14.49 -10.48
C TYR A 106 1.40 -13.91 -11.80
N GLY A 107 2.07 -14.16 -12.91
CA GLY A 107 1.64 -13.78 -14.27
C GLY A 107 2.50 -12.72 -14.95
N LEU A 108 3.71 -12.47 -14.44
CA LEU A 108 4.69 -11.67 -15.16
C LEU A 108 5.45 -12.55 -16.13
N SER A 109 5.53 -12.14 -17.41
CA SER A 109 6.27 -12.93 -18.40
C SER A 109 7.79 -12.85 -18.17
N PRO A 110 8.54 -13.94 -18.43
CA PRO A 110 10.00 -13.91 -18.31
C PRO A 110 10.65 -12.85 -19.17
N GLN A 111 10.12 -12.63 -20.39
CA GLN A 111 10.62 -11.58 -21.29
C GLN A 111 10.45 -10.19 -20.69
N PHE A 112 9.29 -9.91 -20.08
CA PHE A 112 9.04 -8.63 -19.43
C PHE A 112 9.96 -8.41 -18.23
N LEU A 113 10.11 -9.40 -17.36
CA LEU A 113 10.99 -9.30 -16.20
C LEU A 113 12.47 -9.16 -16.58
N SER A 114 12.92 -9.77 -17.68
CA SER A 114 14.31 -9.68 -18.13
C SER A 114 14.74 -8.27 -18.60
N ARG A 115 13.78 -7.35 -18.76
CA ARG A 115 14.06 -5.95 -19.13
C ARG A 115 14.30 -5.03 -17.93
N PHE A 116 14.14 -5.55 -16.73
CA PHE A 116 14.39 -4.80 -15.51
C PHE A 116 15.68 -5.28 -14.85
N ASP A 117 16.61 -4.36 -14.64
CA ASP A 117 17.90 -4.65 -14.00
C ASP A 117 17.76 -4.96 -12.53
N ALA A 118 16.69 -4.46 -11.89
CA ALA A 118 16.48 -4.63 -10.46
C ALA A 118 15.00 -4.83 -10.10
N VAL A 119 14.76 -5.76 -9.19
CA VAL A 119 13.48 -5.95 -8.49
C VAL A 119 13.66 -5.48 -7.06
N VAL A 120 12.88 -4.48 -6.65
CA VAL A 120 12.96 -3.88 -5.32
C VAL A 120 11.68 -4.14 -4.55
N LEU A 121 11.80 -4.79 -3.40
CA LEU A 121 10.72 -4.92 -2.43
C LEU A 121 10.78 -3.75 -1.45
N LEU A 122 9.71 -2.96 -1.43
CA LEU A 122 9.57 -1.88 -0.47
C LEU A 122 9.23 -2.44 0.91
N GLU A 123 9.77 -1.79 1.93
CA GLU A 123 9.46 -2.15 3.31
C GLU A 123 8.05 -1.71 3.71
N THR A 124 7.48 -2.45 4.65
CA THR A 124 6.25 -2.02 5.31
C THR A 124 6.52 -0.72 6.07
N LEU A 125 5.64 0.25 5.89
CA LEU A 125 5.77 1.54 6.56
C LEU A 125 5.48 1.39 8.06
N GLY A 126 6.47 1.73 8.87
CA GLY A 126 6.31 1.84 10.31
C GLY A 126 5.64 3.15 10.73
N ARG A 127 5.26 3.24 12.01
CA ARG A 127 4.61 4.43 12.59
C ARG A 127 5.34 5.74 12.26
N ASP A 128 6.65 5.80 12.50
CA ASP A 128 7.41 7.03 12.35
C ASP A 128 7.52 7.48 10.88
N GLN A 129 7.59 6.52 9.96
CA GLN A 129 7.54 6.80 8.53
C GLN A 129 6.15 7.30 8.10
N LEU A 130 5.09 6.73 8.66
CA LEU A 130 3.72 7.20 8.42
C LEU A 130 3.49 8.61 8.96
N VAL A 131 4.02 8.95 10.15
CA VAL A 131 4.00 10.32 10.69
C VAL A 131 4.70 11.29 9.74
N LYS A 132 5.89 10.95 9.26
CA LYS A 132 6.61 11.76 8.27
C LYS A 132 5.81 11.98 6.99
N ILE A 133 5.27 10.91 6.42
CA ILE A 133 4.46 11.00 5.21
C ILE A 133 3.25 11.90 5.44
N PHE A 134 2.60 11.80 6.59
CA PHE A 134 1.41 12.58 6.92
C PHE A 134 1.70 14.07 7.05
N LEU A 135 2.83 14.43 7.65
CA LEU A 135 3.17 15.83 7.95
C LEU A 135 4.04 16.50 6.88
N GLU A 136 4.91 15.75 6.21
CA GLU A 136 5.95 16.33 5.34
C GLU A 136 5.61 16.21 3.85
N THR A 137 4.71 15.28 3.45
CA THR A 137 4.35 15.14 2.03
C THR A 137 3.39 16.26 1.62
N PRO A 138 3.73 17.08 0.60
CA PRO A 138 2.90 18.24 0.21
C PRO A 138 1.44 17.90 -0.13
N ASP A 139 1.21 16.72 -0.75
CA ASP A 139 -0.13 16.26 -1.14
C ASP A 139 -0.75 15.32 -0.10
N SER A 140 -0.28 15.32 1.14
CA SER A 140 -0.88 14.50 2.19
C SER A 140 -2.33 14.92 2.46
N ALA A 141 -3.12 13.98 2.99
CA ALA A 141 -4.50 14.28 3.36
C ALA A 141 -4.60 15.42 4.38
N PHE A 142 -3.60 15.54 5.27
CA PHE A 142 -3.53 16.65 6.24
C PHE A 142 -3.35 17.99 5.53
N HIS A 143 -2.40 18.12 4.61
CA HIS A 143 -2.16 19.36 3.89
C HIS A 143 -3.34 19.75 3.00
N GLN A 144 -4.00 18.78 2.37
CA GLN A 144 -5.23 19.04 1.60
C GLN A 144 -6.35 19.60 2.45
N SER A 145 -6.66 18.98 3.60
CA SER A 145 -7.67 19.50 4.52
C SER A 145 -7.26 20.83 5.14
N ARG A 146 -5.99 20.99 5.50
CA ARG A 146 -5.47 22.27 6.02
C ARG A 146 -5.68 23.41 5.02
N ALA A 147 -5.32 23.22 3.75
CA ALA A 147 -5.55 24.22 2.71
C ALA A 147 -7.04 24.53 2.52
N TRP A 148 -7.91 23.52 2.62
CA TRP A 148 -9.35 23.69 2.54
C TRP A 148 -9.90 24.52 3.70
N PHE A 149 -9.45 24.30 4.95
CA PHE A 149 -9.83 25.10 6.12
C PHE A 149 -9.26 26.53 6.03
N GLU A 150 -8.00 26.68 5.61
CA GLU A 150 -7.35 27.98 5.42
C GLU A 150 -8.11 28.85 4.40
N SER A 151 -8.65 28.27 3.33
CA SER A 151 -9.49 28.98 2.35
C SER A 151 -10.78 29.57 2.96
N ARG A 152 -11.16 29.12 4.16
CA ARG A 152 -12.31 29.59 4.95
C ARG A 152 -11.93 30.45 6.16
N GLY A 153 -10.66 30.82 6.25
CA GLY A 153 -10.12 31.59 7.37
C GLY A 153 -9.97 30.79 8.67
N ILE A 154 -9.92 29.45 8.58
CA ILE A 154 -9.79 28.56 9.73
C ILE A 154 -8.40 27.92 9.70
N HIS A 155 -7.65 28.03 10.78
CA HIS A 155 -6.35 27.40 10.93
C HIS A 155 -6.50 25.99 11.54
N LEU A 156 -6.28 24.95 10.74
CA LEU A 156 -6.30 23.56 11.20
C LEU A 156 -4.96 23.16 11.81
N ALA A 157 -4.99 22.67 13.05
CA ALA A 157 -3.85 22.09 13.74
C ALA A 157 -4.21 20.74 14.36
N LEU A 158 -3.24 19.82 14.42
CA LEU A 158 -3.34 18.55 15.13
C LEU A 158 -2.27 18.52 16.23
N SER A 159 -2.64 18.00 17.41
CA SER A 159 -1.64 17.75 18.44
C SER A 159 -0.70 16.59 18.04
N PRO A 160 0.53 16.55 18.58
CA PRO A 160 1.43 15.43 18.34
C PRO A 160 0.85 14.07 18.76
N ALA A 161 0.00 14.04 19.77
CA ALA A 161 -0.68 12.84 20.22
C ALA A 161 -1.73 12.37 19.21
N ALA A 162 -2.53 13.29 18.66
CA ALA A 162 -3.48 13.02 17.59
C ALA A 162 -2.81 12.46 16.33
N VAL A 163 -1.72 13.07 15.89
CA VAL A 163 -0.93 12.60 14.73
C VAL A 163 -0.43 11.18 14.94
N ARG A 164 0.16 10.89 16.10
CA ARG A 164 0.64 9.54 16.41
C ARG A 164 -0.50 8.52 16.42
N ARG A 165 -1.64 8.87 17.02
CA ARG A 165 -2.80 7.97 17.07
C ARG A 165 -3.35 7.63 15.68
N ILE A 166 -3.39 8.62 14.77
CA ILE A 166 -3.77 8.42 13.37
C ILE A 166 -2.76 7.49 12.66
N ALA A 167 -1.46 7.72 12.88
CA ALA A 167 -0.42 6.88 12.32
C ALA A 167 -0.45 5.45 12.87
N ASP A 168 -0.76 5.25 14.15
CA ASP A 168 -0.95 3.93 14.76
C ASP A 168 -2.12 3.17 14.14
N GLU A 169 -3.22 3.87 13.87
CA GLU A 169 -4.36 3.26 13.18
C GLU A 169 -4.00 2.82 11.76
N ALA A 170 -3.25 3.67 11.04
CA ALA A 170 -2.79 3.35 9.70
C ALA A 170 -1.77 2.18 9.69
N ALA A 171 -0.87 2.12 10.67
CA ALA A 171 0.12 1.05 10.80
C ALA A 171 -0.51 -0.34 11.02
N ARG A 172 -1.74 -0.40 11.53
CA ARG A 172 -2.49 -1.66 11.67
C ARG A 172 -2.94 -2.24 10.33
N GLN A 173 -2.85 -1.47 9.25
CA GLN A 173 -3.24 -1.87 7.90
C GLN A 173 -2.04 -1.81 6.94
N PRO A 174 -1.00 -2.64 7.15
CA PRO A 174 0.26 -2.54 6.40
C PRO A 174 0.08 -2.73 4.90
N ARG A 175 -0.93 -3.50 4.47
CA ARG A 175 -1.24 -3.71 3.04
C ARG A 175 -1.72 -2.43 2.33
N LEU A 176 -2.32 -1.49 3.05
CA LEU A 176 -2.75 -0.20 2.49
C LEU A 176 -1.63 0.85 2.50
N GLY A 177 -0.61 0.66 3.33
CA GLY A 177 0.50 1.60 3.47
C GLY A 177 0.01 3.02 3.76
N ALA A 178 0.55 4.01 3.04
CA ALA A 178 0.17 5.42 3.23
C ALA A 178 -1.31 5.73 2.91
N ARG A 179 -2.02 4.88 2.16
CA ARG A 179 -3.47 5.07 1.93
C ARG A 179 -4.28 4.94 3.21
N ALA A 180 -3.83 4.10 4.14
CA ALA A 180 -4.49 3.95 5.44
C ALA A 180 -4.48 5.25 6.26
N LEU A 181 -3.46 6.11 6.11
CA LEU A 181 -3.44 7.45 6.72
C LEU A 181 -4.62 8.30 6.25
N LYS A 182 -4.87 8.31 4.94
CA LYS A 182 -5.98 9.07 4.36
C LYS A 182 -7.32 8.58 4.88
N GLU A 183 -7.50 7.27 5.01
CA GLU A 183 -8.74 6.69 5.53
C GLU A 183 -8.93 6.98 7.02
N ALA A 184 -7.88 6.79 7.83
CA ALA A 184 -7.93 7.10 9.25
C ALA A 184 -8.21 8.58 9.50
N PHE A 185 -7.48 9.47 8.80
CA PHE A 185 -7.65 10.91 8.95
C PHE A 185 -9.03 11.41 8.48
N ARG A 186 -9.55 10.88 7.37
CA ARG A 186 -10.91 11.22 6.91
C ARG A 186 -11.99 10.92 7.93
N ARG A 187 -11.85 9.85 8.69
CA ARG A 187 -12.81 9.53 9.76
C ARG A 187 -12.79 10.57 10.86
N VAL A 188 -11.63 11.16 11.13
CA VAL A 188 -11.46 12.21 12.15
C VAL A 188 -11.96 13.56 11.66
N ILE A 189 -11.60 13.94 10.41
CA ILE A 189 -11.80 15.31 9.93
C ILE A 189 -13.19 15.54 9.31
N ARG A 190 -13.87 14.49 8.88
CA ARG A 190 -15.12 14.55 8.11
C ARG A 190 -16.20 15.43 8.76
N ASP A 191 -16.41 15.27 10.04
CA ASP A 191 -17.49 15.97 10.74
C ASP A 191 -17.17 17.47 10.88
N TYR A 192 -15.89 17.83 11.01
CA TYR A 192 -15.42 19.22 10.99
C TYR A 192 -15.48 19.85 9.59
N GLU A 193 -15.25 19.05 8.53
CA GLU A 193 -15.43 19.52 7.15
C GLU A 193 -16.91 19.74 6.83
N PHE A 194 -17.82 18.97 7.44
CA PHE A 194 -19.26 19.11 7.24
C PHE A 194 -19.81 20.36 7.95
N ASP A 195 -19.46 20.60 9.21
CA ASP A 195 -19.83 21.81 9.97
C ASP A 195 -18.60 22.45 10.62
N PRO A 196 -17.86 23.31 9.88
CA PRO A 196 -16.68 23.95 10.42
C PRO A 196 -17.00 24.95 11.56
N SER A 197 -18.19 25.57 11.53
CA SER A 197 -18.55 26.66 12.46
C SER A 197 -18.78 26.19 13.89
N GLY A 198 -19.25 24.96 14.06
CA GLY A 198 -19.58 24.42 15.40
C GLY A 198 -18.38 24.13 16.30
N SER A 199 -17.18 24.04 15.73
CA SER A 199 -15.97 23.57 16.45
C SER A 199 -14.80 24.55 16.43
N VAL A 200 -14.95 25.70 15.75
CA VAL A 200 -13.89 26.70 15.61
C VAL A 200 -13.90 27.68 16.77
N GLN A 201 -12.75 27.83 17.43
CA GLN A 201 -12.52 28.83 18.46
C GLN A 201 -11.49 29.87 17.98
N GLY A 202 -11.90 31.15 17.89
CA GLY A 202 -10.98 32.22 17.50
C GLY A 202 -10.31 32.03 16.13
N GLY A 203 -10.99 31.40 15.15
CA GLY A 203 -10.43 31.15 13.82
C GLY A 203 -9.49 29.96 13.76
N SER A 204 -9.38 29.15 14.81
CA SER A 204 -8.53 27.95 14.85
C SER A 204 -9.33 26.71 15.21
N LEU A 205 -9.01 25.62 14.55
CA LEU A 205 -9.51 24.26 14.85
C LEU A 205 -8.33 23.41 15.29
N LEU A 206 -8.27 23.09 16.58
CA LEU A 206 -7.29 22.15 17.13
C LEU A 206 -7.97 20.78 17.31
N VAL A 207 -7.44 19.76 16.68
CA VAL A 207 -7.87 18.37 16.88
C VAL A 207 -6.83 17.67 17.77
N ASP A 208 -7.25 17.24 18.96
CA ASP A 208 -6.40 16.56 19.92
C ASP A 208 -6.75 15.08 20.02
N LEU A 209 -6.07 14.34 20.91
CA LEU A 209 -6.21 12.90 21.07
C LEU A 209 -7.66 12.46 21.39
N PRO A 210 -8.42 13.12 22.29
CA PRO A 210 -9.78 12.70 22.60
C PRO A 210 -10.70 12.69 21.37
N GLU A 211 -10.60 13.70 20.50
CA GLU A 211 -11.39 13.78 19.29
C GLU A 211 -11.04 12.66 18.30
N VAL A 212 -9.73 12.34 18.20
CA VAL A 212 -9.26 11.23 17.35
C VAL A 212 -9.75 9.90 17.91
N GLU A 213 -9.70 9.68 19.21
CA GLU A 213 -10.21 8.45 19.85
C GLU A 213 -11.73 8.34 19.72
N ALA A 214 -12.47 9.42 19.82
CA ALA A 214 -13.91 9.41 19.58
C ALA A 214 -14.25 8.98 18.14
N ALA A 215 -13.47 9.43 17.16
CA ALA A 215 -13.68 9.11 15.74
C ALA A 215 -13.17 7.71 15.34
N LEU A 216 -12.05 7.27 15.92
CA LEU A 216 -11.40 6.01 15.57
C LEU A 216 -11.71 4.86 16.52
N GLY A 217 -12.29 5.13 17.70
CA GLY A 217 -12.40 4.22 18.83
C GLY A 217 -11.10 4.15 19.64
N THR A 218 -11.20 3.81 20.93
CA THR A 218 -10.02 3.65 21.76
C THR A 218 -9.15 2.49 21.29
N ALA A 219 -7.85 2.56 21.57
CA ALA A 219 -6.92 1.51 21.16
C ALA A 219 -7.28 0.14 21.76
N ASP A 220 -7.89 0.14 22.94
CA ASP A 220 -8.26 -1.08 23.68
C ASP A 220 -9.51 -1.79 23.15
N ASP A 221 -10.50 -1.06 22.66
CA ASP A 221 -11.78 -1.65 22.23
C ASP A 221 -11.66 -2.61 21.03
N ARG A 222 -10.54 -2.58 20.29
CA ARG A 222 -10.38 -3.35 19.05
C ARG A 222 -9.54 -4.62 19.17
N HIS A 223 -8.93 -4.87 20.31
CA HIS A 223 -8.22 -6.14 20.55
C HIS A 223 -9.18 -7.34 20.66
N SER A 224 -10.49 -7.10 20.81
CA SER A 224 -11.48 -8.16 21.00
C SER A 224 -12.10 -8.73 19.73
N ILE A 225 -11.82 -8.20 18.51
CA ILE A 225 -12.59 -8.54 17.31
C ILE A 225 -11.83 -9.37 16.27
N THR A 226 -10.58 -9.74 16.45
CA THR A 226 -9.87 -10.50 15.40
C THR A 226 -9.19 -11.77 15.89
N ALA A 227 -9.99 -12.74 16.30
CA ALA A 227 -9.62 -14.13 16.10
C ALA A 227 -10.25 -14.61 14.77
N PRO A 228 -9.50 -15.11 13.78
CA PRO A 228 -10.10 -15.69 12.60
C PRO A 228 -10.89 -16.93 13.04
N ARG A 229 -12.21 -16.91 12.82
CA ARG A 229 -13.06 -18.10 12.99
C ARG A 229 -12.49 -19.18 12.06
N SER A 230 -11.85 -20.16 12.63
CA SER A 230 -11.50 -21.40 11.95
C SER A 230 -12.77 -21.95 11.31
N ARG A 231 -12.78 -22.07 9.99
CA ARG A 231 -13.81 -22.79 9.25
C ARG A 231 -13.78 -24.24 9.75
N ARG A 232 -14.73 -24.57 10.62
CA ARG A 232 -15.03 -25.93 11.03
C ARG A 232 -15.49 -26.66 9.77
N LYS A 233 -14.66 -27.57 9.25
CA LYS A 233 -15.07 -28.52 8.20
C LYS A 233 -16.22 -29.34 8.75
N LEU A 234 -17.40 -29.17 8.20
CA LEU A 234 -18.48 -30.13 8.32
C LEU A 234 -17.99 -31.42 7.65
N ARG A 235 -17.77 -32.44 8.44
CA ARG A 235 -17.73 -33.83 8.01
C ARG A 235 -19.18 -34.19 7.65
N GLU A 236 -19.45 -34.42 6.40
CA GLU A 236 -20.60 -35.19 5.98
C GLU A 236 -20.21 -36.67 6.07
N ASP A 237 -20.85 -37.36 7.01
CA ASP A 237 -21.01 -38.81 7.00
C ASP A 237 -22.09 -39.15 5.99
N ARG A 238 -21.70 -39.87 4.93
CA ARG A 238 -22.47 -40.98 4.35
C ARG A 238 -21.67 -41.73 3.31
#